data_0dbc3776af5a9225f967d2497a9cdd3c
#
_entry.id   0dbc3776af5a9225f967d2497a9cdd3c
#
_cell.length_a   1.000
_cell.length_b   1.000
_cell.length_c   1.000
_cell.angle_alpha   90.00
_cell.angle_beta   90.00
_cell.angle_gamma   90.00
#
_symmetry.space_group_name_H-M   'P 1'
#
loop_
_entity.id
_entity.type
_entity.pdbx_description
1 polymer ?
#
loop_
_entity_poly.entity_id
_entity_poly.type
_entity_poly.pdbx_seq_one_letter_code
_entity_poly.pdbx_strand_id
1 'polypeptide(L)'
;MTWMGKAQQIRRQNMKVNAVASKLFAMLRVDGMRCWVLKGQGNALMYPNPYSRTPGDIDVWVNASRERIMEYAQKKFELGDDIRLQHLETSLDGVPVELHFFPCSMNNPIYHARLQKWFRRNADLQCSNVVGLPDGAGDIAIPTTAFNVVYQLTHLYHHFFDEGIGMRQIIDYFLVVNDFSKNVFLNNKSSKITPSLFFDKASCTRQFESELSLHSLASLFPIKEGSTSHPDPLTLRGEGGNRPTRCSEPLRSKVGGPSKVSPDCAGWDRLDTTGDTSSVSCSSASTALDVVQRELKYLGLWKFAGAVMYVLHEALGLSGEKMIVPMDEKRGRLLLAEILDGGNFGRHFTKYAGFTHQSMGKKCFLKIWRNMHFVRFYPAEALIEPIFRTWHFFWRLKHRR
;
A
#
# COMPACT_ATOMS: atom_id res chain seq x y z
N MET A 1 11.44 30.31 21.40
CA MET A 1 11.20 28.97 21.99
C MET A 1 12.53 28.26 22.04
N THR A 2 12.94 27.74 23.18
CA THR A 2 14.19 26.98 23.38
C THR A 2 14.06 25.59 22.77
N TRP A 3 15.19 24.93 22.47
CA TRP A 3 15.20 23.53 21.99
C TRP A 3 14.49 22.58 22.95
N MET A 4 14.68 22.74 24.24
CA MET A 4 13.97 21.96 25.27
C MET A 4 12.46 22.16 25.21
N GLY A 5 11.98 23.38 25.07
CA GLY A 5 10.56 23.69 24.95
C GLY A 5 9.95 23.02 23.70
N LYS A 6 10.68 23.00 22.57
CA LYS A 6 10.23 22.33 21.35
C LYS A 6 10.21 20.81 21.49
N ALA A 7 11.22 20.23 22.14
CA ALA A 7 11.26 18.79 22.41
C ALA A 7 10.08 18.35 23.30
N GLN A 8 9.77 19.13 24.36
CA GLN A 8 8.61 18.85 25.21
C GLN A 8 7.28 18.97 24.45
N GLN A 9 7.16 19.94 23.55
CA GLN A 9 5.97 20.09 22.70
C GLN A 9 5.81 18.86 21.79
N ILE A 10 6.88 18.41 21.12
CA ILE A 10 6.87 17.22 20.27
C ILE A 10 6.46 15.98 21.07
N ARG A 11 7.03 15.80 22.28
CA ARG A 11 6.67 14.70 23.17
C ARG A 11 5.17 14.71 23.50
N ARG A 12 4.61 15.84 23.95
CA ARG A 12 3.18 15.97 24.28
C ARG A 12 2.29 15.66 23.09
N GLN A 13 2.67 16.12 21.90
CA GLN A 13 1.94 15.81 20.66
C GLN A 13 1.97 14.32 20.36
N ASN A 14 3.13 13.65 20.48
CA ASN A 14 3.23 12.20 20.29
C ASN A 14 2.34 11.43 21.28
N MET A 15 2.34 11.81 22.57
CA MET A 15 1.45 11.17 23.55
C MET A 15 -0.02 11.29 23.15
N LYS A 16 -0.44 12.48 22.70
CA LYS A 16 -1.81 12.69 22.20
C LYS A 16 -2.09 11.84 20.98
N VAL A 17 -1.21 11.84 19.99
CA VAL A 17 -1.38 11.06 18.73
C VAL A 17 -1.37 9.56 19.01
N ASN A 18 -0.54 9.06 19.93
CA ASN A 18 -0.54 7.65 20.35
C ASN A 18 -1.90 7.24 20.93
N ALA A 19 -2.44 8.02 21.88
CA ALA A 19 -3.73 7.72 22.49
C ALA A 19 -4.88 7.71 21.45
N VAL A 20 -4.86 8.69 20.52
CA VAL A 20 -5.88 8.78 19.48
C VAL A 20 -5.72 7.64 18.45
N ALA A 21 -4.50 7.28 18.06
CA ALA A 21 -4.25 6.17 17.14
C ALA A 21 -4.74 4.83 17.70
N SER A 22 -4.46 4.56 18.97
CA SER A 22 -4.96 3.36 19.66
C SER A 22 -6.47 3.36 19.78
N LYS A 23 -7.07 4.49 20.17
CA LYS A 23 -8.54 4.65 20.23
C LYS A 23 -9.19 4.36 18.87
N LEU A 24 -8.66 4.95 17.79
CA LEU A 24 -9.14 4.73 16.42
C LEU A 24 -9.04 3.26 16.02
N PHE A 25 -7.89 2.64 16.29
CA PHE A 25 -7.66 1.24 16.00
C PHE A 25 -8.66 0.33 16.74
N ALA A 26 -8.89 0.58 18.03
CA ALA A 26 -9.87 -0.14 18.83
C ALA A 26 -11.30 0.03 18.29
N MET A 27 -11.71 1.27 17.97
CA MET A 27 -13.02 1.57 17.38
C MET A 27 -13.23 0.80 16.07
N LEU A 28 -12.27 0.86 15.15
CA LEU A 28 -12.36 0.15 13.86
C LEU A 28 -12.46 -1.37 14.05
N ARG A 29 -11.69 -1.94 14.98
CA ARG A 29 -11.74 -3.37 15.29
C ARG A 29 -13.07 -3.82 15.87
N VAL A 30 -13.62 -3.09 16.84
CA VAL A 30 -14.92 -3.36 17.45
C VAL A 30 -16.04 -3.35 16.41
N ASP A 31 -15.96 -2.42 15.45
CA ASP A 31 -16.94 -2.31 14.36
C ASP A 31 -16.63 -3.27 13.18
N GLY A 32 -15.72 -4.25 13.36
CA GLY A 32 -15.39 -5.28 12.37
C GLY A 32 -14.61 -4.79 11.16
N MET A 33 -13.91 -3.65 11.29
CA MET A 33 -13.08 -3.07 10.26
C MET A 33 -11.61 -3.43 10.48
N ARG A 34 -11.06 -4.27 9.59
CA ARG A 34 -9.63 -4.65 9.65
C ARG A 34 -8.78 -3.51 9.12
N CYS A 35 -7.76 -3.09 9.88
CA CYS A 35 -6.95 -1.94 9.53
C CYS A 35 -5.54 -2.04 10.10
N TRP A 36 -4.63 -1.21 9.59
CA TRP A 36 -3.33 -0.92 10.21
C TRP A 36 -2.92 0.54 9.97
N VAL A 37 -2.09 1.05 10.89
CA VAL A 37 -1.46 2.38 10.77
C VAL A 37 -0.34 2.29 9.75
N LEU A 38 -0.39 3.11 8.70
CA LEU A 38 0.51 3.01 7.54
C LEU A 38 1.94 3.46 7.83
N LYS A 39 2.09 4.51 8.62
CA LYS A 39 3.37 5.19 8.94
C LYS A 39 3.25 5.89 10.30
N GLY A 40 3.89 7.01 10.49
CA GLY A 40 3.69 7.85 11.68
C GLY A 40 4.13 7.17 12.96
N GLN A 41 3.17 6.74 13.77
CA GLN A 41 3.43 6.17 15.09
C GLN A 41 4.11 4.80 15.04
N GLY A 42 3.82 3.99 14.01
CA GLY A 42 4.56 2.76 13.75
C GLY A 42 6.05 3.01 13.46
N ASN A 43 6.37 4.01 12.63
CA ASN A 43 7.75 4.39 12.37
C ASN A 43 8.44 4.99 13.60
N ALA A 44 7.70 5.72 14.45
CA ALA A 44 8.24 6.32 15.66
C ALA A 44 8.84 5.26 16.61
N LEU A 45 8.31 4.04 16.63
CA LEU A 45 8.83 2.93 17.45
C LEU A 45 10.26 2.50 17.07
N MET A 46 10.71 2.80 15.85
CA MET A 46 12.07 2.50 15.38
C MET A 46 13.10 3.57 15.78
N TYR A 47 12.65 4.73 16.28
CA TYR A 47 13.54 5.77 16.79
C TYR A 47 14.12 5.38 18.15
N PRO A 48 15.37 5.79 18.46
CA PRO A 48 15.96 5.57 19.79
C PRO A 48 15.07 6.09 20.93
N ASN A 49 14.36 7.20 20.68
CA ASN A 49 13.29 7.70 21.52
C ASN A 49 12.06 7.93 20.65
N PRO A 50 10.99 7.13 20.79
CA PRO A 50 9.78 7.24 19.98
C PRO A 50 9.14 8.64 19.99
N TYR A 51 9.35 9.39 21.06
CA TYR A 51 8.83 10.75 21.20
C TYR A 51 9.64 11.84 20.51
N SER A 52 10.81 11.51 19.92
CA SER A 52 11.64 12.49 19.20
C SER A 52 11.22 12.71 17.77
N ARG A 53 10.45 11.79 17.18
CA ARG A 53 9.89 11.96 15.84
C ARG A 53 8.78 13.00 15.88
N THR A 54 8.87 14.06 15.04
CA THR A 54 7.77 15.04 14.92
C THR A 54 6.51 14.32 14.36
N PRO A 55 5.40 14.27 15.13
CA PRO A 55 4.19 13.62 14.68
C PRO A 55 3.47 14.46 13.61
N GLY A 56 2.61 13.83 12.85
CA GLY A 56 1.69 14.45 11.90
C GLY A 56 0.28 13.91 12.10
N ASP A 57 -0.39 13.65 11.00
CA ASP A 57 -1.65 12.95 10.88
C ASP A 57 -1.55 11.46 11.21
N ILE A 58 -2.68 10.82 11.41
CA ILE A 58 -2.80 9.38 11.56
C ILE A 58 -3.31 8.81 10.25
N ASP A 59 -2.42 8.18 9.49
CA ASP A 59 -2.76 7.47 8.27
C ASP A 59 -3.15 6.04 8.59
N VAL A 60 -4.37 5.65 8.30
CA VAL A 60 -4.87 4.28 8.52
C VAL A 60 -5.41 3.70 7.23
N TRP A 61 -4.88 2.57 6.78
CA TRP A 61 -5.55 1.81 5.75
C TRP A 61 -6.58 0.87 6.35
N VAL A 62 -7.79 0.95 5.81
CA VAL A 62 -8.90 0.09 6.20
C VAL A 62 -9.13 -0.93 5.08
N ASN A 63 -9.00 -2.23 5.42
CA ASN A 63 -9.21 -3.33 4.47
C ASN A 63 -10.70 -3.58 4.25
N ALA A 64 -11.35 -2.64 3.58
CA ALA A 64 -12.77 -2.69 3.21
C ALA A 64 -13.00 -1.99 1.86
N SER A 65 -14.21 -2.13 1.29
CA SER A 65 -14.57 -1.38 0.10
C SER A 65 -14.69 0.12 0.40
N ARG A 66 -14.49 0.95 -0.63
CA ARG A 66 -14.60 2.41 -0.51
C ARG A 66 -15.97 2.82 0.06
N GLU A 67 -17.03 2.20 -0.41
CA GLU A 67 -18.42 2.47 -0.01
C GLU A 67 -18.58 2.20 1.49
N ARG A 68 -18.10 1.06 1.97
CA ARG A 68 -18.17 0.70 3.39
C ARG A 68 -17.36 1.66 4.28
N ILE A 69 -16.18 2.09 3.83
CA ILE A 69 -15.37 3.09 4.56
C ILE A 69 -16.11 4.43 4.60
N MET A 70 -16.71 4.86 3.49
CA MET A 70 -17.46 6.10 3.41
C MET A 70 -18.69 6.09 4.33
N GLU A 71 -19.50 5.00 4.31
CA GLU A 71 -20.64 4.83 5.19
C GLU A 71 -20.26 4.85 6.67
N TYR A 72 -19.15 4.16 7.00
CA TYR A 72 -18.62 4.14 8.35
C TYR A 72 -18.19 5.54 8.79
N ALA A 73 -17.43 6.21 7.96
CA ALA A 73 -16.93 7.54 8.27
C ALA A 73 -18.04 8.57 8.44
N GLN A 74 -19.08 8.53 7.61
CA GLN A 74 -20.26 9.40 7.74
C GLN A 74 -21.03 9.22 9.06
N LYS A 75 -21.00 8.00 9.62
CA LYS A 75 -21.68 7.69 10.88
C LYS A 75 -20.87 8.05 12.12
N LYS A 76 -19.53 8.04 12.02
CA LYS A 76 -18.62 8.10 13.17
C LYS A 76 -17.83 9.39 13.28
N PHE A 77 -17.65 10.12 12.18
CA PHE A 77 -16.76 11.29 12.12
C PHE A 77 -17.45 12.48 11.44
N GLU A 78 -16.98 13.66 11.77
CA GLU A 78 -17.24 14.86 10.98
C GLU A 78 -16.34 14.81 9.74
N LEU A 79 -16.95 14.84 8.56
CA LEU A 79 -16.23 14.76 7.31
C LEU A 79 -15.89 16.16 6.81
N GLY A 80 -14.66 16.33 6.34
CA GLY A 80 -14.27 17.50 5.56
C GLY A 80 -14.92 17.50 4.16
N ASP A 81 -14.89 18.65 3.50
CA ASP A 81 -15.49 18.84 2.17
C ASP A 81 -14.69 18.19 1.03
N ASP A 82 -13.43 17.77 1.25
CA ASP A 82 -12.53 17.25 0.23
C ASP A 82 -12.34 15.73 0.36
N ILE A 83 -13.02 14.99 -0.52
CA ILE A 83 -12.82 13.55 -0.66
C ILE A 83 -11.74 13.32 -1.71
N ARG A 84 -10.59 12.79 -1.28
CA ARG A 84 -9.50 12.46 -2.19
C ARG A 84 -9.68 11.06 -2.81
N LEU A 85 -8.98 10.83 -3.92
CA LEU A 85 -9.01 9.52 -4.58
C LEU A 85 -8.52 8.40 -3.64
N GLN A 86 -7.47 8.67 -2.89
CA GLN A 86 -6.75 7.69 -2.08
C GLN A 86 -7.30 7.56 -0.65
N HIS A 87 -7.76 8.64 -0.04
CA HIS A 87 -8.17 8.69 1.35
C HIS A 87 -9.32 9.68 1.58
N LEU A 88 -9.89 9.58 2.75
CA LEU A 88 -10.86 10.49 3.32
C LEU A 88 -10.22 11.21 4.50
N GLU A 89 -10.26 12.54 4.50
CA GLU A 89 -9.79 13.35 5.62
C GLU A 89 -10.88 13.51 6.68
N THR A 90 -10.51 13.32 7.94
CA THR A 90 -11.35 13.53 9.12
C THR A 90 -10.50 13.90 10.32
N SER A 91 -11.11 14.00 11.50
CA SER A 91 -10.39 14.20 12.77
C SER A 91 -11.01 13.39 13.89
N LEU A 92 -10.18 12.98 14.84
CA LEU A 92 -10.61 12.34 16.08
C LEU A 92 -9.89 13.01 17.25
N ASP A 93 -10.65 13.51 18.22
CA ASP A 93 -10.15 14.22 19.40
C ASP A 93 -9.16 15.36 19.04
N GLY A 94 -9.42 16.05 17.90
CA GLY A 94 -8.57 17.15 17.41
C GLY A 94 -7.21 16.70 16.88
N VAL A 95 -7.08 15.43 16.46
CA VAL A 95 -5.95 14.90 15.69
C VAL A 95 -6.43 14.61 14.28
N PRO A 96 -5.76 15.10 13.22
CA PRO A 96 -6.10 14.77 11.84
C PRO A 96 -5.94 13.26 11.57
N VAL A 97 -6.90 12.68 10.87
CA VAL A 97 -6.94 11.26 10.49
C VAL A 97 -7.21 11.15 9.00
N GLU A 98 -6.44 10.34 8.31
CA GLU A 98 -6.67 9.94 6.94
C GLU A 98 -7.07 8.46 6.88
N LEU A 99 -8.34 8.20 6.50
CA LEU A 99 -8.82 6.84 6.25
C LEU A 99 -8.56 6.49 4.79
N HIS A 100 -7.57 5.64 4.56
CA HIS A 100 -7.13 5.26 3.23
C HIS A 100 -7.97 4.13 2.65
N PHE A 101 -8.47 4.32 1.41
CA PHE A 101 -9.10 3.28 0.61
C PHE A 101 -8.07 2.29 0.03
N PHE A 102 -6.87 2.78 -0.21
CA PHE A 102 -5.68 1.98 -0.56
C PHE A 102 -4.42 2.70 -0.05
N PRO A 103 -3.37 1.93 0.33
CA PRO A 103 -2.21 2.50 1.04
C PRO A 103 -1.41 3.53 0.23
N CYS A 104 -1.21 3.28 -1.07
CA CYS A 104 -0.44 4.15 -1.95
C CYS A 104 -0.83 3.93 -3.42
N SER A 105 -0.52 4.90 -4.28
CA SER A 105 -0.76 4.86 -5.73
C SER A 105 0.54 5.04 -6.52
N MET A 106 0.50 4.62 -7.78
CA MET A 106 1.49 4.92 -8.81
C MET A 106 0.78 5.54 -10.02
N ASN A 107 1.46 6.41 -10.77
CA ASN A 107 0.88 7.03 -11.96
C ASN A 107 0.78 6.03 -13.12
N ASN A 108 1.76 5.12 -13.24
CA ASN A 108 1.72 4.07 -14.24
C ASN A 108 0.64 3.03 -13.89
N PRO A 109 -0.39 2.79 -14.74
CA PRO A 109 -1.53 1.94 -14.43
C PRO A 109 -1.14 0.47 -14.22
N ILE A 110 -0.12 -0.03 -14.93
CA ILE A 110 0.35 -1.41 -14.80
C ILE A 110 1.00 -1.61 -13.43
N TYR A 111 1.90 -0.70 -13.04
CA TYR A 111 2.54 -0.77 -11.72
C TYR A 111 1.55 -0.47 -10.60
N HIS A 112 0.58 0.41 -10.83
CA HIS A 112 -0.50 0.65 -9.89
C HIS A 112 -1.34 -0.62 -9.64
N ALA A 113 -1.76 -1.32 -10.70
CA ALA A 113 -2.52 -2.56 -10.57
C ALA A 113 -1.74 -3.65 -9.82
N ARG A 114 -0.43 -3.81 -10.14
CA ARG A 114 0.47 -4.73 -9.43
C ARG A 114 0.58 -4.35 -7.95
N LEU A 115 0.72 -3.06 -7.64
CA LEU A 115 0.81 -2.54 -6.29
C LEU A 115 -0.47 -2.81 -5.49
N GLN A 116 -1.65 -2.56 -6.07
CA GLN A 116 -2.91 -2.85 -5.40
C GLN A 116 -3.11 -4.35 -5.16
N LYS A 117 -2.70 -5.22 -6.09
CA LYS A 117 -2.70 -6.68 -5.91
C LYS A 117 -1.74 -7.08 -4.78
N TRP A 118 -0.56 -6.47 -4.73
CA TRP A 118 0.43 -6.69 -3.68
C TRP A 118 -0.10 -6.29 -2.29
N PHE A 119 -0.75 -5.14 -2.16
CA PHE A 119 -1.38 -4.70 -0.91
C PHE A 119 -2.44 -5.69 -0.44
N ARG A 120 -3.39 -6.06 -1.30
CA ARG A 120 -4.46 -7.01 -0.95
C ARG A 120 -3.93 -8.36 -0.50
N ARG A 121 -2.92 -8.88 -1.20
CA ARG A 121 -2.30 -10.17 -0.85
C ARG A 121 -1.66 -10.17 0.54
N ASN A 122 -1.15 -9.04 0.98
CA ASN A 122 -0.46 -8.91 2.25
C ASN A 122 -1.33 -8.32 3.39
N ALA A 123 -2.57 -7.95 3.09
CA ALA A 123 -3.45 -7.21 4.00
C ALA A 123 -3.64 -7.91 5.36
N ASP A 124 -3.93 -9.19 5.34
CA ASP A 124 -4.26 -9.95 6.54
C ASP A 124 -3.10 -10.01 7.52
N LEU A 125 -1.89 -10.20 7.00
CA LEU A 125 -0.68 -10.22 7.82
C LEU A 125 -0.43 -8.86 8.48
N GLN A 126 -0.61 -7.75 7.74
CA GLN A 126 -0.40 -6.42 8.29
C GLN A 126 -1.46 -6.06 9.34
N CYS A 127 -2.74 -6.38 9.11
CA CYS A 127 -3.81 -6.19 10.09
C CYS A 127 -3.61 -7.00 11.39
N SER A 128 -2.86 -8.09 11.34
CA SER A 128 -2.59 -8.98 12.47
C SER A 128 -1.30 -8.63 13.21
N ASN A 129 -0.44 -7.79 12.64
CA ASN A 129 0.83 -7.40 13.26
C ASN A 129 0.62 -6.25 14.27
N VAL A 130 0.11 -6.60 15.44
CA VAL A 130 -0.25 -5.66 16.50
C VAL A 130 0.92 -5.44 17.44
N VAL A 131 1.17 -4.18 17.79
CA VAL A 131 2.23 -3.74 18.70
C VAL A 131 1.68 -2.77 19.74
N GLY A 132 2.26 -2.82 20.95
CA GLY A 132 1.96 -1.86 22.01
C GLY A 132 2.65 -0.52 21.80
N LEU A 133 1.93 0.57 22.01
CA LEU A 133 2.48 1.91 22.01
C LEU A 133 3.13 2.25 23.36
N PRO A 134 4.10 3.18 23.38
CA PRO A 134 4.78 3.58 24.63
C PRO A 134 3.83 4.09 25.72
N ASP A 135 4.29 3.97 26.97
CA ASP A 135 3.60 4.46 28.18
C ASP A 135 2.17 3.91 28.34
N GLY A 136 1.91 2.69 27.81
CA GLY A 136 0.59 2.06 27.93
C GLY A 136 -0.52 2.77 27.17
N ALA A 137 -0.18 3.53 26.11
CA ALA A 137 -1.18 4.25 25.31
C ALA A 137 -2.15 3.33 24.54
N GLY A 138 -1.91 2.00 24.57
CA GLY A 138 -2.69 0.97 23.93
C GLY A 138 -2.01 0.41 22.68
N ASP A 139 -2.77 -0.30 21.85
CA ASP A 139 -2.23 -1.09 20.72
C ASP A 139 -2.59 -0.46 19.37
N ILE A 140 -1.76 -0.72 18.38
CA ILE A 140 -2.03 -0.48 16.95
C ILE A 140 -1.50 -1.64 16.10
N ALA A 141 -2.11 -1.91 14.95
CA ALA A 141 -1.48 -2.74 13.93
C ALA A 141 -0.57 -1.89 13.04
N ILE A 142 0.58 -2.42 12.69
CA ILE A 142 1.59 -1.76 11.84
C ILE A 142 2.11 -2.70 10.76
N PRO A 143 2.73 -2.17 9.69
CA PRO A 143 3.40 -2.99 8.69
C PRO A 143 4.49 -3.87 9.31
N THR A 144 4.57 -5.14 8.86
CA THR A 144 5.74 -5.98 9.15
C THR A 144 6.99 -5.38 8.51
N THR A 145 8.17 -5.66 9.05
CA THR A 145 9.43 -5.03 8.63
C THR A 145 9.71 -5.16 7.13
N ALA A 146 9.57 -6.38 6.56
CA ALA A 146 9.80 -6.61 5.13
C ALA A 146 8.76 -5.90 4.25
N PHE A 147 7.50 -5.88 4.65
CA PHE A 147 6.46 -5.12 3.96
C PHE A 147 6.71 -3.62 4.04
N ASN A 148 7.14 -3.12 5.19
CA ASN A 148 7.38 -1.70 5.43
C ASN A 148 8.49 -1.13 4.53
N VAL A 149 9.55 -1.92 4.28
CA VAL A 149 10.63 -1.56 3.33
C VAL A 149 10.06 -1.26 1.94
N VAL A 150 9.20 -2.12 1.41
CA VAL A 150 8.61 -1.94 0.08
C VAL A 150 7.56 -0.82 0.09
N TYR A 151 6.69 -0.80 1.10
CA TYR A 151 5.62 0.19 1.23
C TYR A 151 6.17 1.62 1.36
N GLN A 152 7.11 1.86 2.28
CA GLN A 152 7.68 3.20 2.49
C GLN A 152 8.45 3.68 1.25
N LEU A 153 9.14 2.79 0.54
CA LEU A 153 9.80 3.13 -0.72
C LEU A 153 8.78 3.54 -1.80
N THR A 154 7.66 2.82 -1.90
CA THR A 154 6.56 3.18 -2.81
C THR A 154 6.00 4.56 -2.47
N HIS A 155 5.82 4.82 -1.18
CA HIS A 155 5.34 6.10 -0.69
C HIS A 155 6.32 7.25 -1.00
N LEU A 156 7.63 7.03 -0.83
CA LEU A 156 8.67 7.98 -1.26
C LEU A 156 8.60 8.23 -2.78
N TYR A 157 8.42 7.17 -3.57
CA TYR A 157 8.32 7.27 -5.02
C TYR A 157 7.10 8.08 -5.46
N HIS A 158 5.96 7.86 -4.82
CA HIS A 158 4.76 8.67 -5.04
C HIS A 158 5.01 10.15 -4.75
N HIS A 159 5.58 10.47 -3.58
CA HIS A 159 5.91 11.86 -3.22
C HIS A 159 6.93 12.49 -4.15
N PHE A 160 7.92 11.74 -4.63
CA PHE A 160 8.92 12.23 -5.58
C PHE A 160 8.27 12.82 -6.82
N PHE A 161 7.23 12.21 -7.36
CA PHE A 161 6.49 12.71 -8.53
C PHE A 161 5.41 13.72 -8.18
N ASP A 162 4.85 13.70 -6.98
CA ASP A 162 3.74 14.59 -6.65
C ASP A 162 4.17 15.88 -5.96
N GLU A 163 4.82 15.82 -4.82
CA GLU A 163 5.08 16.99 -3.98
C GLU A 163 6.55 17.23 -3.68
N GLY A 164 7.39 16.22 -3.82
CA GLY A 164 8.77 16.19 -3.37
C GLY A 164 8.94 15.49 -2.02
N ILE A 165 10.16 15.06 -1.75
CA ILE A 165 10.54 14.28 -0.55
C ILE A 165 11.27 15.20 0.42
N GLY A 166 10.89 15.13 1.72
CA GLY A 166 11.60 15.82 2.78
C GLY A 166 12.58 14.92 3.54
N MET A 167 13.59 15.52 4.21
CA MET A 167 14.58 14.77 4.99
C MET A 167 13.95 13.91 6.09
N ARG A 168 12.81 14.32 6.69
CA ARG A 168 12.11 13.49 7.68
C ARG A 168 11.69 12.13 7.10
N GLN A 169 11.19 12.10 5.85
CA GLN A 169 10.80 10.85 5.19
C GLN A 169 12.02 9.97 4.88
N ILE A 170 13.15 10.58 4.56
CA ILE A 170 14.43 9.88 4.36
C ILE A 170 14.95 9.29 5.67
N ILE A 171 14.85 10.03 6.79
CA ILE A 171 15.22 9.52 8.13
C ILE A 171 14.30 8.36 8.54
N ASP A 172 12.98 8.48 8.36
CA ASP A 172 12.04 7.40 8.61
C ASP A 172 12.44 6.15 7.82
N TYR A 173 12.77 6.31 6.53
CA TYR A 173 13.15 5.18 5.68
C TYR A 173 14.53 4.59 6.03
N PHE A 174 15.48 5.41 6.46
CA PHE A 174 16.75 4.94 7.01
C PHE A 174 16.55 3.99 8.19
N LEU A 175 15.65 4.34 9.11
CA LEU A 175 15.33 3.49 10.26
C LEU A 175 14.62 2.21 9.84
N VAL A 176 13.70 2.28 8.87
CA VAL A 176 13.05 1.09 8.29
C VAL A 176 14.07 0.13 7.69
N VAL A 177 15.05 0.62 6.91
CA VAL A 177 16.11 -0.21 6.32
C VAL A 177 17.01 -0.80 7.40
N ASN A 178 17.37 -0.02 8.43
CA ASN A 178 18.17 -0.52 9.55
C ASN A 178 17.45 -1.60 10.35
N ASP A 179 16.15 -1.43 10.62
CA ASP A 179 15.32 -2.41 11.31
C ASP A 179 15.22 -3.71 10.51
N PHE A 180 14.95 -3.60 9.21
CA PHE A 180 14.94 -4.74 8.29
C PHE A 180 16.28 -5.50 8.30
N SER A 181 17.39 -4.78 8.18
CA SER A 181 18.73 -5.40 8.15
C SER A 181 19.02 -6.13 9.45
N LYS A 182 18.69 -5.55 10.61
CA LYS A 182 18.83 -6.22 11.91
C LYS A 182 18.07 -7.53 11.95
N ASN A 183 16.81 -7.53 11.50
CA ASN A 183 15.95 -8.72 11.49
C ASN A 183 16.49 -9.81 10.53
N VAL A 184 17.02 -9.43 9.37
CA VAL A 184 17.66 -10.38 8.43
C VAL A 184 18.90 -11.00 9.05
N PHE A 185 19.77 -10.20 9.68
CA PHE A 185 21.01 -10.70 10.31
C PHE A 185 20.73 -11.59 11.53
N LEU A 186 19.74 -11.26 12.35
CA LEU A 186 19.34 -12.08 13.51
C LEU A 186 18.81 -13.44 13.07
N ASN A 187 17.99 -13.48 12.02
CA ASN A 187 17.42 -14.73 11.50
C ASN A 187 18.48 -15.62 10.84
N ASN A 188 19.51 -15.06 10.23
CA ASN A 188 20.62 -15.84 9.66
C ASN A 188 21.52 -16.47 10.75
N LYS A 189 21.58 -15.92 11.96
CA LYS A 189 22.30 -16.50 13.10
C LYS A 189 21.52 -17.58 13.84
N SER A 190 20.18 -17.57 13.72
CA SER A 190 19.28 -18.55 14.33
C SER A 190 18.78 -19.51 13.25
N SER A 191 19.54 -20.57 12.96
CA SER A 191 19.25 -21.54 11.89
C SER A 191 18.03 -22.46 12.18
N LYS A 192 16.99 -21.95 12.83
CA LYS A 192 15.70 -22.64 13.03
C LYS A 192 14.57 -21.63 13.11
N ILE A 193 14.13 -21.11 11.98
CA ILE A 193 12.81 -20.45 11.90
C ILE A 193 12.11 -20.91 10.64
N THR A 194 10.98 -21.54 10.83
CA THR A 194 10.03 -22.02 9.81
C THR A 194 9.62 -20.90 8.84
N PRO A 195 9.54 -21.17 7.54
CA PRO A 195 9.18 -20.19 6.50
C PRO A 195 7.73 -19.67 6.55
N SER A 196 6.95 -20.02 7.55
CA SER A 196 5.52 -19.70 7.65
C SER A 196 5.19 -18.22 7.88
N LEU A 197 6.18 -17.37 8.17
CA LEU A 197 5.99 -15.91 8.32
C LEU A 197 6.15 -15.12 7.03
N PHE A 198 6.54 -15.77 5.95
CA PHE A 198 6.77 -15.12 4.66
C PHE A 198 6.14 -15.96 3.54
N PHE A 199 4.94 -15.61 3.13
CA PHE A 199 4.29 -16.05 1.88
C PHE A 199 3.93 -17.54 1.73
N ASP A 200 2.65 -17.78 1.51
CA ASP A 200 2.13 -19.06 1.02
C ASP A 200 2.75 -19.40 -0.36
N LYS A 201 3.54 -20.48 -0.39
CA LYS A 201 4.33 -20.93 -1.54
C LYS A 201 3.51 -21.43 -2.74
N ALA A 202 2.22 -21.68 -2.58
CA ALA A 202 1.44 -22.43 -3.57
C ALA A 202 0.87 -21.60 -4.73
N SER A 203 0.85 -20.28 -4.63
CA SER A 203 0.15 -19.40 -5.61
C SER A 203 1.05 -18.73 -6.64
N CYS A 204 2.38 -18.75 -6.47
CA CYS A 204 3.27 -17.89 -7.25
C CYS A 204 3.75 -18.46 -8.59
N THR A 205 3.63 -19.76 -8.87
CA THR A 205 4.29 -20.38 -10.02
C THR A 205 3.39 -20.74 -11.19
N ARG A 206 2.08 -20.66 -11.08
CA ARG A 206 1.15 -21.09 -12.16
C ARG A 206 0.30 -20.01 -12.82
N GLN A 207 0.43 -18.74 -12.43
CA GLN A 207 -0.39 -17.64 -12.98
C GLN A 207 0.40 -16.60 -13.80
N PHE A 208 1.66 -16.88 -14.14
CA PHE A 208 2.51 -15.89 -14.79
C PHE A 208 2.27 -15.73 -16.31
N GLU A 209 1.52 -16.61 -16.95
CA GLU A 209 1.42 -16.65 -18.43
C GLU A 209 0.03 -16.37 -19.04
N SER A 210 -1.05 -16.20 -18.25
CA SER A 210 -2.40 -16.16 -18.86
C SER A 210 -3.22 -14.88 -18.72
N GLU A 211 -2.76 -13.81 -18.07
CA GLU A 211 -3.60 -12.62 -17.85
C GLU A 211 -2.97 -11.30 -18.30
N LEU A 212 -2.53 -11.22 -19.55
CA LEU A 212 -2.44 -9.95 -20.29
C LEU A 212 -3.72 -9.76 -21.11
N SER A 213 -4.86 -9.70 -20.44
CA SER A 213 -6.14 -9.35 -21.09
C SER A 213 -6.40 -7.86 -20.97
N LEU A 214 -6.72 -7.22 -22.10
CA LEU A 214 -7.16 -5.82 -22.23
C LEU A 214 -8.33 -5.43 -21.29
N HIS A 215 -9.06 -6.41 -20.75
CA HIS A 215 -10.15 -6.20 -19.79
C HIS A 215 -9.69 -5.66 -18.42
N SER A 216 -8.45 -5.89 -18.01
CA SER A 216 -7.93 -5.37 -16.73
C SER A 216 -7.65 -3.86 -16.76
N LEU A 217 -7.48 -3.27 -17.94
CA LEU A 217 -7.29 -1.81 -18.09
C LEU A 217 -8.61 -1.04 -18.00
N ALA A 218 -9.73 -1.65 -18.40
CA ALA A 218 -11.05 -1.02 -18.35
C ALA A 218 -11.59 -0.85 -16.93
N SER A 219 -11.23 -1.71 -15.99
CA SER A 219 -11.65 -1.62 -14.59
C SER A 219 -10.92 -0.53 -13.78
N LEU A 220 -9.78 -0.04 -14.28
CA LEU A 220 -9.03 1.06 -13.68
C LEU A 220 -9.61 2.43 -14.03
N PHE A 221 -10.43 2.51 -15.09
CA PHE A 221 -11.11 3.70 -15.55
C PHE A 221 -12.57 3.37 -15.81
N PRO A 222 -13.48 3.43 -14.81
CA PRO A 222 -14.89 3.13 -15.04
C PRO A 222 -15.49 4.21 -15.96
N ILE A 223 -15.52 3.91 -17.24
CA ILE A 223 -16.34 4.63 -18.20
C ILE A 223 -17.76 4.11 -17.99
N LYS A 224 -18.61 4.90 -17.37
CA LYS A 224 -20.06 4.62 -17.40
C LYS A 224 -20.52 4.76 -18.85
N GLU A 225 -20.89 3.64 -19.46
CA GLU A 225 -21.70 3.65 -20.67
C GLU A 225 -22.97 4.44 -20.41
N GLY A 226 -23.13 5.53 -21.14
CA GLY A 226 -24.34 6.31 -21.15
C GLY A 226 -25.48 5.46 -21.72
N SER A 227 -26.52 5.23 -20.94
CA SER A 227 -27.77 4.67 -21.42
C SER A 227 -28.38 5.64 -22.43
N THR A 228 -28.24 5.35 -23.71
CA THR A 228 -29.07 5.93 -24.75
C THR A 228 -30.41 5.24 -24.70
N SER A 229 -31.38 5.84 -24.05
CA SER A 229 -32.78 5.48 -24.16
C SER A 229 -33.27 5.95 -25.52
N HIS A 230 -33.54 5.03 -26.42
CA HIS A 230 -34.41 5.26 -27.57
C HIS A 230 -35.86 5.21 -27.12
N PRO A 231 -36.75 6.09 -27.61
CA PRO A 231 -38.16 6.03 -27.29
C PRO A 231 -38.86 4.94 -28.12
N ASP A 232 -39.62 4.07 -27.42
CA ASP A 232 -40.51 3.11 -28.04
C ASP A 232 -41.76 3.78 -28.63
N PRO A 233 -42.27 3.28 -29.77
CA PRO A 233 -43.51 3.73 -30.32
C PRO A 233 -44.75 3.03 -29.67
N LEU A 234 -45.74 3.84 -29.46
CA LEU A 234 -47.11 3.53 -29.01
C LEU A 234 -47.71 2.25 -29.64
N THR A 235 -48.27 1.36 -28.81
CA THR A 235 -49.46 0.60 -29.15
C THR A 235 -50.36 0.36 -27.93
N LEU A 236 -51.66 0.47 -28.23
CA LEU A 236 -52.81 0.52 -27.34
C LEU A 236 -53.32 -0.86 -26.90
N ARG A 237 -53.96 -0.87 -25.71
CA ARG A 237 -55.12 -1.67 -25.27
C ARG A 237 -55.01 -3.15 -24.95
N GLY A 238 -55.55 -3.50 -23.77
CA GLY A 238 -56.23 -4.78 -23.51
C GLY A 238 -56.39 -5.12 -22.03
N GLU A 239 -57.57 -4.98 -21.53
CA GLU A 239 -58.10 -5.20 -20.18
C GLU A 239 -58.10 -6.68 -19.74
N GLY A 240 -58.20 -6.90 -18.40
CA GLY A 240 -58.79 -8.09 -17.76
C GLY A 240 -57.80 -8.96 -17.01
N GLY A 241 -57.81 -9.02 -15.73
CA GLY A 241 -58.81 -9.55 -14.86
C GLY A 241 -58.27 -10.70 -14.01
N ASN A 242 -58.33 -10.54 -12.68
CA ASN A 242 -58.47 -11.58 -11.66
C ASN A 242 -57.31 -12.40 -11.09
N ARG A 243 -57.12 -12.19 -9.81
CA ARG A 243 -56.66 -13.07 -8.72
C ARG A 243 -57.61 -14.27 -8.50
N PRO A 244 -57.41 -15.22 -7.50
CA PRO A 244 -56.24 -15.62 -6.70
C PRO A 244 -56.13 -17.17 -6.46
N THR A 245 -55.31 -17.58 -5.51
CA THR A 245 -55.34 -18.73 -4.57
C THR A 245 -54.13 -19.68 -4.66
N ARG A 246 -53.33 -19.72 -3.66
CA ARG A 246 -53.31 -20.47 -2.37
C ARG A 246 -52.76 -21.88 -2.40
N CYS A 247 -51.77 -22.13 -1.52
CA CYS A 247 -51.44 -23.33 -0.76
C CYS A 247 -50.71 -24.47 -1.51
N SER A 248 -49.69 -25.12 -1.04
CA SER A 248 -49.40 -25.70 0.27
C SER A 248 -48.03 -26.41 0.28
N GLU A 249 -47.34 -26.35 1.38
CA GLU A 249 -46.31 -27.31 1.85
C GLU A 249 -46.99 -28.65 2.25
N PRO A 250 -46.26 -29.67 2.80
CA PRO A 250 -44.89 -30.17 2.69
C PRO A 250 -44.84 -31.72 2.50
N LEU A 251 -43.66 -32.37 2.48
CA LEU A 251 -43.38 -33.72 3.06
C LEU A 251 -41.92 -34.18 2.80
N ARG A 252 -41.19 -34.26 3.80
CA ARG A 252 -40.53 -35.30 4.59
C ARG A 252 -39.95 -36.55 3.88
N SER A 253 -38.67 -36.76 4.15
CA SER A 253 -37.93 -37.94 4.69
C SER A 253 -37.56 -39.08 3.79
N LYS A 254 -36.27 -39.49 3.81
CA LYS A 254 -35.65 -40.70 4.43
C LYS A 254 -34.20 -40.83 3.91
N VAL A 255 -33.25 -40.78 4.76
CA VAL A 255 -32.48 -41.83 5.44
C VAL A 255 -32.07 -43.00 4.56
N GLY A 256 -30.78 -43.22 4.37
CA GLY A 256 -30.16 -44.43 3.89
C GLY A 256 -28.62 -44.31 3.85
N GLY A 257 -27.93 -44.85 4.82
CA GLY A 257 -26.47 -45.00 4.86
C GLY A 257 -26.05 -46.37 4.31
N PRO A 258 -24.86 -46.94 4.68
CA PRO A 258 -23.67 -46.92 3.82
C PRO A 258 -23.30 -48.35 3.30
N SER A 259 -22.46 -48.45 2.32
CA SER A 259 -21.71 -49.72 2.06
C SER A 259 -20.38 -49.41 1.36
N LYS A 260 -19.44 -49.81 1.94
CA LYS A 260 -18.23 -50.63 1.93
C LYS A 260 -17.89 -51.21 0.55
N VAL A 261 -16.57 -51.26 0.36
CA VAL A 261 -15.71 -52.36 -0.12
C VAL A 261 -14.80 -52.04 -1.27
N SER A 262 -13.50 -52.10 -0.95
CA SER A 262 -12.32 -52.33 -1.80
C SER A 262 -12.39 -53.65 -2.58
N PRO A 263 -11.31 -54.18 -3.18
CA PRO A 263 -10.03 -53.65 -3.72
C PRO A 263 -9.65 -54.28 -5.08
N ASP A 264 -8.35 -54.18 -5.40
CA ASP A 264 -7.53 -55.00 -6.36
C ASP A 264 -7.50 -54.55 -7.83
N CYS A 265 -6.34 -54.31 -8.34
CA CYS A 265 -5.29 -55.16 -8.89
C CYS A 265 -4.13 -54.27 -9.40
N ALA A 266 -3.00 -54.41 -8.90
CA ALA A 266 -1.89 -55.28 -9.30
C ALA A 266 -1.28 -54.98 -10.67
N GLY A 267 -0.02 -54.60 -10.60
CA GLY A 267 1.05 -55.12 -11.41
C GLY A 267 1.48 -54.31 -12.61
N TRP A 268 2.68 -53.82 -12.53
CA TRP A 268 3.74 -54.14 -13.51
C TRP A 268 5.11 -53.78 -12.95
N ASP A 269 5.94 -54.81 -12.97
CA ASP A 269 7.30 -54.92 -12.50
C ASP A 269 8.30 -54.03 -13.24
N ARG A 270 9.30 -53.61 -12.45
CA ARG A 270 10.74 -53.59 -12.68
C ARG A 270 11.30 -53.37 -14.10
N LEU A 271 12.10 -52.35 -14.22
CA LEU A 271 13.40 -52.47 -14.90
C LEU A 271 14.45 -51.62 -14.18
N ASP A 272 15.46 -52.32 -13.72
CA ASP A 272 16.73 -51.84 -13.22
C ASP A 272 17.44 -50.96 -14.24
N THR A 273 18.16 -49.92 -13.84
CA THR A 273 19.62 -49.99 -13.61
C THR A 273 20.24 -48.59 -13.63
N THR A 274 21.09 -48.41 -12.66
CA THR A 274 22.35 -47.67 -12.67
C THR A 274 22.35 -46.16 -12.88
N GLY A 275 22.62 -45.50 -11.78
CA GLY A 275 23.76 -44.56 -11.68
C GLY A 275 23.57 -43.17 -12.26
N ASP A 276 23.04 -42.27 -11.49
CA ASP A 276 23.77 -41.05 -11.23
C ASP A 276 23.08 -40.27 -10.07
N THR A 277 23.65 -40.40 -8.90
CA THR A 277 23.33 -39.54 -7.78
C THR A 277 24.00 -38.18 -8.01
N SER A 278 23.53 -37.44 -9.03
CA SER A 278 23.74 -36.00 -9.04
C SER A 278 22.75 -35.40 -8.03
N SER A 279 23.29 -35.01 -6.89
CA SER A 279 22.66 -34.22 -5.87
C SER A 279 21.81 -33.10 -6.49
N VAL A 280 20.50 -33.33 -6.59
CA VAL A 280 19.54 -32.24 -6.76
C VAL A 280 19.68 -31.39 -5.51
N SER A 281 20.48 -30.35 -5.62
CA SER A 281 20.64 -29.33 -4.59
C SER A 281 19.27 -28.81 -4.26
N CYS A 282 18.84 -29.10 -3.03
CA CYS A 282 17.68 -28.55 -2.36
C CYS A 282 17.65 -27.03 -2.68
N SER A 283 16.62 -26.56 -3.38
CA SER A 283 16.45 -25.17 -3.76
C SER A 283 16.60 -24.32 -2.51
N SER A 284 17.64 -23.49 -2.46
CA SER A 284 17.93 -22.56 -1.36
C SER A 284 16.69 -21.79 -0.99
N ALA A 285 16.27 -21.88 0.26
CA ALA A 285 15.16 -21.08 0.78
C ALA A 285 15.47 -19.60 0.51
N SER A 286 14.59 -18.91 -0.24
CA SER A 286 14.77 -17.49 -0.55
C SER A 286 14.90 -16.69 0.74
N THR A 287 15.93 -15.88 0.86
CA THR A 287 16.10 -15.00 2.02
C THR A 287 15.04 -13.90 2.02
N ALA A 288 14.80 -13.28 3.17
CA ALA A 288 13.89 -12.12 3.25
C ALA A 288 14.33 -10.99 2.31
N LEU A 289 15.63 -10.84 2.11
CA LEU A 289 16.20 -9.87 1.17
C LEU A 289 15.85 -10.21 -0.28
N ASP A 290 15.96 -11.48 -0.69
CA ASP A 290 15.59 -11.91 -2.05
C ASP A 290 14.10 -11.66 -2.34
N VAL A 291 13.26 -11.85 -1.34
CA VAL A 291 11.82 -11.56 -1.45
C VAL A 291 11.60 -10.06 -1.69
N VAL A 292 12.17 -9.20 -0.85
CA VAL A 292 12.08 -7.75 -1.00
C VAL A 292 12.60 -7.30 -2.36
N GLN A 293 13.77 -7.78 -2.79
CA GLN A 293 14.36 -7.44 -4.09
C GLN A 293 13.47 -7.84 -5.28
N ARG A 294 12.84 -9.02 -5.20
CA ARG A 294 11.90 -9.51 -6.22
C ARG A 294 10.64 -8.62 -6.29
N GLU A 295 10.08 -8.24 -5.15
CA GLU A 295 8.93 -7.34 -5.11
C GLU A 295 9.27 -5.94 -5.64
N LEU A 296 10.45 -5.40 -5.32
CA LEU A 296 10.91 -4.12 -5.87
C LEU A 296 11.06 -4.16 -7.41
N LYS A 297 11.54 -5.27 -7.97
CA LYS A 297 11.60 -5.47 -9.43
C LYS A 297 10.21 -5.59 -10.04
N TYR A 298 9.32 -6.37 -9.42
CA TYR A 298 7.94 -6.58 -9.85
C TYR A 298 7.13 -5.27 -9.89
N LEU A 299 7.33 -4.41 -8.90
CA LEU A 299 6.67 -3.11 -8.78
C LEU A 299 7.36 -1.98 -9.58
N GLY A 300 8.48 -2.26 -10.28
CA GLY A 300 9.20 -1.25 -11.05
C GLY A 300 10.01 -0.26 -10.20
N LEU A 301 10.22 -0.56 -8.92
CA LEU A 301 10.87 0.33 -7.95
C LEU A 301 12.39 0.15 -7.86
N TRP A 302 12.98 -0.83 -8.54
CA TRP A 302 14.39 -1.20 -8.41
C TRP A 302 15.35 -0.02 -8.60
N LYS A 303 15.13 0.78 -9.67
CA LYS A 303 15.99 1.93 -9.99
C LYS A 303 15.86 3.04 -8.94
N PHE A 304 14.65 3.26 -8.46
CA PHE A 304 14.41 4.26 -7.42
C PHE A 304 14.98 3.80 -6.06
N ALA A 305 14.87 2.51 -5.76
CA ALA A 305 15.52 1.92 -4.59
C ALA A 305 17.02 2.17 -4.57
N GLY A 306 17.72 1.95 -5.70
CA GLY A 306 19.15 2.25 -5.84
C GLY A 306 19.47 3.73 -5.61
N ALA A 307 18.64 4.64 -6.11
CA ALA A 307 18.81 6.08 -5.85
C ALA A 307 18.63 6.41 -4.36
N VAL A 308 17.65 5.81 -3.70
CA VAL A 308 17.42 6.02 -2.27
C VAL A 308 18.56 5.45 -1.44
N MET A 309 19.11 4.25 -1.79
CA MET A 309 20.28 3.69 -1.11
C MET A 309 21.49 4.65 -1.17
N TYR A 310 21.72 5.30 -2.31
CA TYR A 310 22.76 6.33 -2.43
C TYR A 310 22.49 7.49 -1.46
N VAL A 311 21.26 8.02 -1.41
CA VAL A 311 20.92 9.13 -0.50
C VAL A 311 21.07 8.74 0.96
N LEU A 312 20.68 7.52 1.34
CA LEU A 312 20.85 7.03 2.71
C LEU A 312 22.32 6.87 3.09
N HIS A 313 23.15 6.46 2.14
CA HIS A 313 24.59 6.35 2.34
C HIS A 313 25.25 7.72 2.51
N GLU A 314 25.06 8.63 1.54
CA GLU A 314 25.69 9.93 1.51
C GLU A 314 25.22 10.86 2.64
N ALA A 315 23.92 10.89 2.91
CA ALA A 315 23.36 11.81 3.88
C ALA A 315 23.30 11.28 5.33
N LEU A 316 23.18 9.96 5.50
CA LEU A 316 22.93 9.35 6.81
C LEU A 316 23.91 8.22 7.17
N GLY A 317 24.93 7.94 6.32
CA GLY A 317 25.98 6.96 6.60
C GLY A 317 25.49 5.51 6.62
N LEU A 318 24.49 5.14 5.81
CA LEU A 318 24.05 3.74 5.69
C LEU A 318 25.22 2.88 5.18
N SER A 319 25.62 1.84 5.93
CA SER A 319 26.68 0.93 5.50
C SER A 319 26.24 0.06 4.33
N GLY A 320 27.18 -0.32 3.45
CA GLY A 320 26.92 -1.15 2.27
C GLY A 320 26.25 -2.49 2.58
N GLU A 321 26.60 -3.09 3.72
CA GLU A 321 26.02 -4.37 4.17
C GLU A 321 24.52 -4.32 4.48
N LYS A 322 24.00 -3.11 4.79
CA LYS A 322 22.58 -2.91 5.10
C LYS A 322 21.74 -2.51 3.90
N MET A 323 22.37 -2.34 2.75
CA MET A 323 21.65 -1.94 1.54
C MET A 323 20.76 -3.07 1.03
N ILE A 324 19.53 -2.74 0.72
CA ILE A 324 18.56 -3.69 0.16
C ILE A 324 18.76 -3.94 -1.34
N VAL A 325 19.36 -2.98 -2.04
CA VAL A 325 19.77 -3.08 -3.45
C VAL A 325 21.08 -2.31 -3.66
N PRO A 326 21.84 -2.58 -4.73
CA PRO A 326 23.02 -1.79 -5.07
C PRO A 326 22.69 -0.31 -5.29
N MET A 327 23.59 0.58 -4.88
CA MET A 327 23.45 2.02 -5.10
C MET A 327 23.42 2.37 -6.58
N ASP A 328 22.58 3.33 -6.95
CA ASP A 328 22.59 4.02 -8.25
C ASP A 328 23.03 5.47 -8.03
N GLU A 329 24.32 5.73 -8.12
CA GLU A 329 24.90 7.06 -7.87
C GLU A 329 24.28 8.15 -8.74
N LYS A 330 24.11 7.87 -10.05
CA LYS A 330 23.60 8.88 -10.99
C LYS A 330 22.19 9.34 -10.65
N ARG A 331 21.29 8.38 -10.31
CA ARG A 331 19.92 8.68 -9.88
C ARG A 331 19.90 9.22 -8.47
N GLY A 332 20.79 8.75 -7.62
CA GLY A 332 20.93 9.18 -6.24
C GLY A 332 21.35 10.65 -6.11
N ARG A 333 22.30 11.11 -6.90
CA ARG A 333 22.70 12.53 -6.96
C ARG A 333 21.54 13.43 -7.38
N LEU A 334 20.77 13.00 -8.40
CA LEU A 334 19.55 13.72 -8.81
C LEU A 334 18.54 13.78 -7.65
N LEU A 335 18.26 12.64 -7.00
CA LEU A 335 17.31 12.57 -5.91
C LEU A 335 17.74 13.43 -4.71
N LEU A 336 19.02 13.40 -4.35
CA LEU A 336 19.56 14.23 -3.26
C LEU A 336 19.43 15.72 -3.57
N ALA A 337 19.73 16.14 -4.80
CA ALA A 337 19.57 17.51 -5.24
C ALA A 337 18.10 17.96 -5.14
N GLU A 338 17.15 17.14 -5.60
CA GLU A 338 15.71 17.44 -5.50
C GLU A 338 15.23 17.53 -4.02
N ILE A 339 15.77 16.71 -3.13
CA ILE A 339 15.45 16.75 -1.70
C ILE A 339 15.95 18.05 -1.06
N LEU A 340 17.18 18.44 -1.39
CA LEU A 340 17.81 19.66 -0.84
C LEU A 340 17.17 20.94 -1.39
N ASP A 341 16.87 20.98 -2.70
CA ASP A 341 16.21 22.12 -3.34
C ASP A 341 14.75 22.26 -2.90
N GLY A 342 14.03 21.16 -2.81
CA GLY A 342 12.59 21.15 -2.55
C GLY A 342 12.21 21.31 -1.09
N GLY A 343 13.07 20.85 -0.19
CA GLY A 343 12.75 20.77 1.22
C GLY A 343 11.53 19.89 1.50
N ASN A 344 10.91 20.08 2.66
CA ASN A 344 9.76 19.25 3.06
C ASN A 344 8.55 19.50 2.16
N PHE A 345 8.09 18.50 1.44
CA PHE A 345 6.97 18.54 0.47
C PHE A 345 7.14 19.61 -0.61
N GLY A 346 8.37 19.83 -1.08
CA GLY A 346 8.63 20.77 -2.18
C GLY A 346 8.33 22.25 -1.86
N ARG A 347 8.17 22.61 -0.59
CA ARG A 347 7.78 23.99 -0.17
C ARG A 347 8.81 25.04 -0.52
N HIS A 348 10.05 24.65 -0.73
CA HIS A 348 11.18 25.53 -0.97
C HIS A 348 11.72 25.48 -2.40
N PHE A 349 11.01 24.84 -3.33
CA PHE A 349 11.41 24.84 -4.74
C PHE A 349 11.46 26.28 -5.30
N THR A 350 12.64 26.87 -5.32
CA THR A 350 12.88 28.21 -5.86
C THR A 350 12.67 28.27 -7.38
N LYS A 351 13.03 27.19 -8.10
CA LYS A 351 12.82 27.07 -9.56
C LYS A 351 11.35 27.09 -9.97
N TYR A 352 10.47 26.71 -9.07
CA TYR A 352 9.02 26.62 -9.29
C TYR A 352 8.29 27.59 -8.34
N ALA A 353 8.91 28.74 -8.10
CA ALA A 353 8.50 29.72 -7.09
C ALA A 353 6.98 29.92 -7.02
N GLY A 354 6.44 29.74 -5.84
CA GLY A 354 5.07 30.09 -5.54
C GLY A 354 4.01 29.01 -5.79
N PHE A 355 4.31 27.70 -5.62
CA PHE A 355 3.29 26.63 -5.68
C PHE A 355 2.09 26.89 -4.77
N THR A 356 2.27 27.60 -3.65
CA THR A 356 1.25 27.81 -2.64
C THR A 356 0.18 28.83 -3.03
N HIS A 357 0.50 29.81 -3.89
CA HIS A 357 -0.40 30.93 -4.21
C HIS A 357 -0.92 30.94 -5.67
N GLN A 358 -0.77 29.82 -6.41
CA GLN A 358 -1.11 29.78 -7.82
C GLN A 358 -2.44 29.07 -8.10
N SER A 359 -3.09 29.40 -9.23
CA SER A 359 -4.29 28.73 -9.70
C SER A 359 -4.05 27.20 -9.86
N MET A 360 -5.09 26.41 -9.71
CA MET A 360 -5.02 24.94 -9.80
C MET A 360 -4.43 24.48 -11.14
N GLY A 361 -4.79 25.12 -12.26
CA GLY A 361 -4.26 24.79 -13.59
C GLY A 361 -2.77 25.07 -13.70
N LYS A 362 -2.29 26.20 -13.17
CA LYS A 362 -0.86 26.56 -13.20
C LYS A 362 -0.03 25.60 -12.33
N LYS A 363 -0.56 25.19 -11.15
CA LYS A 363 0.06 24.14 -10.31
C LYS A 363 0.19 22.81 -11.06
N CYS A 364 -0.87 22.40 -11.76
CA CYS A 364 -0.86 21.20 -12.57
C CYS A 364 0.21 21.25 -13.65
N PHE A 365 0.27 22.33 -14.42
CA PHE A 365 1.27 22.53 -15.49
C PHE A 365 2.70 22.51 -14.95
N LEU A 366 2.98 23.21 -13.85
CA LEU A 366 4.32 23.26 -13.25
C LEU A 366 4.77 21.88 -12.74
N LYS A 367 3.87 21.10 -12.17
CA LYS A 367 4.17 19.73 -11.76
C LYS A 367 4.49 18.83 -12.95
N ILE A 368 3.71 18.91 -14.04
CA ILE A 368 3.98 18.18 -15.28
C ILE A 368 5.36 18.58 -15.83
N TRP A 369 5.62 19.88 -15.94
CA TRP A 369 6.90 20.38 -16.46
C TRP A 369 8.10 19.89 -15.61
N ARG A 370 7.98 19.93 -14.28
CA ARG A 370 8.99 19.38 -13.37
C ARG A 370 9.22 17.90 -13.65
N ASN A 371 8.15 17.10 -13.74
CA ASN A 371 8.25 15.66 -13.87
C ASN A 371 8.79 15.22 -15.24
N MET A 372 8.64 16.02 -16.27
CA MET A 372 9.25 15.77 -17.59
C MET A 372 10.77 15.73 -17.54
N HIS A 373 11.43 16.42 -16.58
CA HIS A 373 12.88 16.32 -16.37
C HIS A 373 13.31 14.93 -15.91
N PHE A 374 12.39 14.15 -15.31
CA PHE A 374 12.67 12.79 -14.83
C PHE A 374 12.46 11.71 -15.88
N VAL A 375 11.96 12.03 -17.10
CA VAL A 375 11.70 11.05 -18.17
C VAL A 375 12.94 10.21 -18.48
N ARG A 376 14.13 10.83 -18.53
CA ARG A 376 15.39 10.12 -18.81
C ARG A 376 15.71 9.04 -17.75
N PHE A 377 15.27 9.23 -16.51
CA PHE A 377 15.62 8.38 -15.37
C PHE A 377 14.49 7.39 -15.03
N TYR A 378 13.24 7.84 -15.15
CA TYR A 378 12.01 7.10 -14.77
C TYR A 378 10.93 7.22 -15.86
N PRO A 379 11.20 6.74 -17.11
CA PRO A 379 10.29 6.97 -18.24
C PRO A 379 8.88 6.39 -18.01
N ALA A 380 8.80 5.22 -17.38
CA ALA A 380 7.54 4.53 -17.18
C ALA A 380 6.54 5.30 -16.30
N GLU A 381 7.03 6.11 -15.37
CA GLU A 381 6.19 6.89 -14.46
C GLU A 381 6.03 8.33 -14.98
N ALA A 382 7.14 8.95 -15.42
CA ALA A 382 7.16 10.34 -15.83
C ALA A 382 6.36 10.61 -17.12
N LEU A 383 6.31 9.67 -18.06
CA LEU A 383 5.53 9.81 -19.30
C LEU A 383 4.02 9.65 -19.09
N ILE A 384 3.63 8.86 -18.11
CA ILE A 384 2.22 8.59 -17.81
C ILE A 384 1.64 9.62 -16.83
N GLU A 385 2.49 10.23 -16.01
CA GLU A 385 2.07 11.20 -14.99
C GLU A 385 1.20 12.34 -15.56
N PRO A 386 1.51 12.99 -16.70
CA PRO A 386 0.66 14.03 -17.27
C PRO A 386 -0.75 13.56 -17.57
N ILE A 387 -0.89 12.34 -18.08
CA ILE A 387 -2.19 11.72 -18.41
C ILE A 387 -2.98 11.48 -17.12
N PHE A 388 -2.33 10.83 -16.13
CA PHE A 388 -2.94 10.57 -14.84
C PHE A 388 -3.36 11.86 -14.14
N ARG A 389 -2.51 12.89 -14.12
CA ARG A 389 -2.78 14.18 -13.47
C ARG A 389 -3.93 14.93 -14.14
N THR A 390 -3.99 14.94 -15.48
CA THR A 390 -5.10 15.53 -16.22
C THR A 390 -6.41 14.83 -15.91
N TRP A 391 -6.43 13.49 -15.94
CA TRP A 391 -7.58 12.70 -15.56
C TRP A 391 -8.01 12.96 -14.11
N HIS A 392 -7.07 12.97 -13.16
CA HIS A 392 -7.33 13.24 -11.75
C HIS A 392 -7.88 14.66 -11.51
N PHE A 393 -7.40 15.64 -12.28
CA PHE A 393 -7.94 17.00 -12.24
C PHE A 393 -9.43 17.03 -12.60
N PHE A 394 -9.84 16.39 -13.70
CA PHE A 394 -11.26 16.30 -14.08
C PHE A 394 -12.08 15.46 -13.11
N TRP A 395 -11.48 14.39 -12.59
CA TRP A 395 -12.11 13.57 -11.55
C TRP A 395 -12.42 14.41 -10.31
N ARG A 396 -11.49 15.22 -9.83
CA ARG A 396 -11.70 16.13 -8.69
C ARG A 396 -12.79 17.17 -8.96
N LEU A 397 -12.84 17.75 -10.15
CA LEU A 397 -13.92 18.70 -10.50
C LEU A 397 -15.29 18.05 -10.43
N LYS A 398 -15.41 16.78 -10.83
CA LYS A 398 -16.68 16.04 -10.82
C LYS A 398 -17.12 15.63 -9.40
N HIS A 399 -16.16 15.39 -8.49
CA HIS A 399 -16.42 14.87 -7.14
C HIS A 399 -16.24 15.93 -6.06
N ARG A 400 -16.05 17.18 -6.42
CA ARG A 400 -16.13 18.31 -5.49
C ARG A 400 -17.58 18.46 -5.06
N ARG A 401 -17.81 18.34 -3.75
CA ARG A 401 -19.11 18.67 -3.15
C ARG A 401 -19.22 20.17 -2.96
#